data_428f9475df282af6c5a788fd8793a330
#
_entry.id   428f9475df282af6c5a788fd8793a330
#
_cell.length_a   1.000
_cell.length_b   1.000
_cell.length_c   1.000
_cell.angle_alpha   90.00
_cell.angle_beta   90.00
_cell.angle_gamma   90.00
#
_symmetry.space_group_name_H-M   'P 1'
#
loop_
_entity.id
_entity.type
_entity.pdbx_description
1 polymer ?
#
loop_
_entity_poly.entity_id
_entity_poly.type
_entity_poly.pdbx_seq_one_letter_code
_entity_poly.pdbx_strand_id
1 'polypeptide(L)'
;MPWETGKTADQNFKDWCAGKTGYPFVDAGMRQLITEGWMHNRVRMVVASFLIKDLHIDWRLGANWFMQWLSDADIASNQHGWQWTAGSGTDASPFYRVFNPITQGEKFDPDGEYIHRYIPELRHLPGAKAHLPWESDFGYAHGYPKQIVDHSIERVRALEDWEKVRN
;
A
#
# COMPACT_ATOMS: atom_id res chain seq x y z
N MET A 1 1.10 -2.90 -19.07
CA MET A 1 1.42 -3.71 -17.89
C MET A 1 0.29 -4.70 -17.69
N PRO A 2 0.57 -5.99 -17.62
CA PRO A 2 -0.49 -6.98 -17.38
C PRO A 2 -0.96 -6.88 -15.92
N TRP A 3 -2.29 -6.75 -15.75
CA TRP A 3 -2.89 -6.71 -14.43
C TRP A 3 -3.29 -8.11 -13.98
N GLU A 4 -3.12 -8.40 -12.70
CA GLU A 4 -3.62 -9.62 -12.11
C GLU A 4 -5.14 -9.63 -12.07
N THR A 5 -5.74 -10.77 -12.38
CA THR A 5 -7.19 -11.00 -12.37
C THR A 5 -7.50 -12.35 -11.75
N GLY A 6 -8.76 -12.58 -11.39
CA GLY A 6 -9.22 -13.83 -10.80
C GLY A 6 -9.39 -13.77 -9.29
N LYS A 7 -9.66 -14.90 -8.68
CA LYS A 7 -10.05 -14.99 -7.26
C LYS A 7 -8.98 -14.48 -6.30
N THR A 8 -7.70 -14.77 -6.57
CA THR A 8 -6.59 -14.31 -5.73
C THR A 8 -6.44 -12.80 -5.81
N ALA A 9 -6.48 -12.24 -7.02
CA ALA A 9 -6.42 -10.78 -7.21
C ALA A 9 -7.61 -10.08 -6.54
N ASP A 10 -8.81 -10.62 -6.66
CA ASP A 10 -10.01 -10.08 -6.03
C ASP A 10 -9.89 -10.10 -4.50
N GLN A 11 -9.36 -11.17 -3.93
CA GLN A 11 -9.14 -11.26 -2.49
C GLN A 11 -8.04 -10.29 -2.03
N ASN A 12 -6.94 -10.18 -2.76
CA ASN A 12 -5.87 -9.23 -2.47
C ASN A 12 -6.38 -7.78 -2.51
N PHE A 13 -7.24 -7.45 -3.45
CA PHE A 13 -7.87 -6.12 -3.52
C PHE A 13 -8.76 -5.86 -2.31
N LYS A 14 -9.56 -6.85 -1.89
CA LYS A 14 -10.38 -6.74 -0.68
C LYS A 14 -9.54 -6.54 0.57
N ASP A 15 -8.45 -7.27 0.70
CA ASP A 15 -7.51 -7.15 1.82
C ASP A 15 -6.84 -5.77 1.84
N TRP A 16 -6.47 -5.25 0.68
CA TRP A 16 -5.95 -3.89 0.54
C TRP A 16 -6.99 -2.85 0.98
N CYS A 17 -8.21 -2.94 0.48
CA CYS A 17 -9.31 -2.05 0.86
C CYS A 17 -9.59 -2.06 2.35
N ALA A 18 -9.51 -3.23 2.98
CA ALA A 18 -9.80 -3.42 4.41
C ALA A 18 -8.62 -3.10 5.33
N GLY A 19 -7.42 -2.82 4.78
CA GLY A 19 -6.21 -2.64 5.59
C GLY A 19 -5.75 -3.93 6.26
N LYS A 20 -5.73 -5.04 5.51
CA LYS A 20 -5.35 -6.39 5.96
C LYS A 20 -4.29 -7.04 5.08
N THR A 21 -3.37 -6.24 4.55
CA THR A 21 -2.30 -6.75 3.67
C THR A 21 -1.17 -7.44 4.41
N GLY A 22 -1.07 -7.23 5.71
CA GLY A 22 0.07 -7.70 6.51
C GLY A 22 1.28 -6.77 6.47
N TYR A 23 1.15 -5.62 5.82
CA TYR A 23 2.14 -4.53 5.82
C TYR A 23 1.61 -3.36 6.65
N PRO A 24 2.14 -3.15 7.87
CA PRO A 24 1.52 -2.23 8.85
C PRO A 24 1.31 -0.81 8.35
N PHE A 25 2.27 -0.23 7.63
CA PHE A 25 2.14 1.16 7.15
C PHE A 25 1.07 1.29 6.06
N VAL A 26 0.96 0.33 5.17
CA VAL A 26 -0.12 0.26 4.16
C VAL A 26 -1.47 0.10 4.85
N ASP A 27 -1.56 -0.81 5.80
CA ASP A 27 -2.81 -1.13 6.50
C ASP A 27 -3.29 0.04 7.37
N ALA A 28 -2.37 0.72 8.05
CA ALA A 28 -2.71 1.93 8.81
C ALA A 28 -3.30 3.03 7.90
N GLY A 29 -2.70 3.24 6.74
CA GLY A 29 -3.21 4.20 5.76
C GLY A 29 -4.59 3.87 5.25
N MET A 30 -4.83 2.62 4.88
CA MET A 30 -6.13 2.17 4.37
C MET A 30 -7.22 2.20 5.45
N ARG A 31 -6.88 1.88 6.71
CA ARG A 31 -7.82 1.99 7.84
C ARG A 31 -8.13 3.44 8.18
N GLN A 32 -7.14 4.33 8.12
CA GLN A 32 -7.36 5.77 8.27
C GLN A 32 -8.32 6.30 7.20
N LEU A 33 -8.15 5.88 5.96
CA LEU A 33 -9.02 6.28 4.86
C LEU A 33 -10.49 5.96 5.15
N ILE A 34 -10.79 4.74 5.57
CA ILE A 34 -12.15 4.30 5.89
C ILE A 34 -12.72 5.02 7.11
N THR A 35 -11.89 5.26 8.13
CA THR A 35 -12.31 5.82 9.41
C THR A 35 -12.48 7.34 9.35
N GLU A 36 -11.54 8.03 8.70
CA GLU A 36 -11.45 9.50 8.73
C GLU A 36 -11.71 10.15 7.36
N GLY A 37 -11.73 9.38 6.27
CA GLY A 37 -11.89 9.92 4.91
C GLY A 37 -10.68 10.73 4.45
N TRP A 38 -9.50 10.46 5.00
CA TRP A 38 -8.28 11.21 4.71
C TRP A 38 -7.04 10.36 4.98
N MET A 39 -5.95 10.68 4.29
CA MET A 39 -4.61 10.23 4.65
C MET A 39 -3.57 11.20 4.06
N HIS A 40 -2.42 11.28 4.70
CA HIS A 40 -1.31 12.12 4.27
C HIS A 40 -0.83 11.73 2.87
N ASN A 41 -0.37 12.71 2.08
CA ASN A 41 0.05 12.48 0.69
C ASN A 41 1.10 11.37 0.55
N ARG A 42 2.09 11.32 1.42
CA ARG A 42 3.11 10.25 1.40
C ARG A 42 2.49 8.87 1.57
N VAL A 43 1.54 8.74 2.48
CA VAL A 43 0.82 7.48 2.72
C VAL A 43 0.02 7.09 1.48
N ARG A 44 -0.66 8.05 0.85
CA ARG A 44 -1.39 7.83 -0.42
C ARG A 44 -0.48 7.24 -1.50
N MET A 45 0.73 7.78 -1.64
CA MET A 45 1.71 7.29 -2.61
C MET A 45 2.16 5.86 -2.30
N VAL A 46 2.41 5.54 -1.05
CA VAL A 46 2.85 4.20 -0.62
C VAL A 46 1.76 3.16 -0.84
N VAL A 47 0.53 3.44 -0.42
CA VAL A 47 -0.59 2.49 -0.59
C VAL A 47 -0.95 2.28 -2.06
N ALA A 48 -0.87 3.33 -2.88
CA ALA A 48 -1.09 3.23 -4.32
C ALA A 48 0.01 2.41 -5.00
N SER A 49 1.27 2.67 -4.67
CA SER A 49 2.41 1.89 -5.16
C SER A 49 2.28 0.41 -4.80
N PHE A 50 1.83 0.12 -3.58
CA PHE A 50 1.63 -1.25 -3.13
C PHE A 50 0.57 -1.97 -3.98
N LEU A 51 -0.58 -1.35 -4.22
CA LEU A 51 -1.63 -1.93 -5.04
C LEU A 51 -1.15 -2.25 -6.46
N ILE A 52 -0.44 -1.32 -7.07
CA ILE A 52 -0.02 -1.42 -8.47
C ILE A 52 1.18 -2.37 -8.63
N LYS A 53 2.17 -2.23 -7.77
CA LYS A 53 3.50 -2.81 -7.98
C LYS A 53 3.79 -4.04 -7.13
N ASP A 54 3.11 -4.20 -6.02
CA ASP A 54 3.18 -5.40 -5.18
C ASP A 54 2.03 -6.37 -5.46
N LEU A 55 0.82 -5.86 -5.65
CA LEU A 55 -0.35 -6.69 -5.96
C LEU A 55 -0.64 -6.81 -7.46
N HIS A 56 -0.03 -5.97 -8.28
CA HIS A 56 -0.23 -5.93 -9.74
C HIS A 56 -1.69 -5.76 -10.15
N ILE A 57 -2.45 -4.99 -9.38
CA ILE A 57 -3.88 -4.73 -9.61
C ILE A 57 -4.05 -3.41 -10.34
N ASP A 58 -5.03 -3.36 -11.25
CA ASP A 58 -5.34 -2.19 -12.06
C ASP A 58 -5.55 -0.95 -11.18
N TRP A 59 -4.77 0.09 -11.45
CA TRP A 59 -4.80 1.34 -10.70
C TRP A 59 -6.19 1.99 -10.65
N ARG A 60 -7.03 1.75 -11.67
CA ARG A 60 -8.39 2.31 -11.74
C ARG A 60 -9.28 1.83 -10.61
N LEU A 61 -9.09 0.60 -10.15
CA LEU A 61 -9.82 0.06 -8.99
C LEU A 61 -9.44 0.81 -7.70
N GLY A 62 -8.17 1.08 -7.52
CA GLY A 62 -7.70 1.87 -6.38
C GLY A 62 -8.16 3.33 -6.43
N ALA A 63 -8.10 3.95 -7.62
CA ALA A 63 -8.58 5.30 -7.82
C ALA A 63 -10.08 5.44 -7.48
N ASN A 64 -10.90 4.48 -7.91
CA ASN A 64 -12.32 4.44 -7.57
C ASN A 64 -12.56 4.29 -6.07
N TRP A 65 -11.78 3.46 -5.39
CA TRP A 65 -11.86 3.29 -3.94
C TRP A 65 -11.55 4.60 -3.21
N PHE A 66 -10.50 5.30 -3.62
CA PHE A 66 -10.16 6.62 -3.07
C PHE A 66 -11.27 7.64 -3.27
N MET A 67 -11.89 7.68 -4.44
CA MET A 67 -13.01 8.59 -4.72
C MET A 67 -14.22 8.35 -3.82
N GLN A 68 -14.45 7.10 -3.43
CA GLN A 68 -15.56 6.76 -2.51
C GLN A 68 -15.32 7.23 -1.09
N TRP A 69 -14.08 7.24 -0.62
CA TRP A 69 -13.76 7.43 0.80
C TRP A 69 -13.09 8.76 1.13
N LEU A 70 -12.33 9.35 0.21
CA LEU A 70 -11.66 10.63 0.48
C LEU A 70 -12.68 11.78 0.52
N SER A 71 -12.67 12.54 1.63
CA SER A 71 -13.50 13.73 1.79
C SER A 71 -13.03 14.89 0.91
N ASP A 72 -11.74 14.92 0.57
CA ASP A 72 -11.12 15.93 -0.30
C ASP A 72 -10.99 15.43 -1.76
N ALA A 73 -11.77 14.43 -2.16
CA ALA A 73 -11.65 13.79 -3.46
C ALA A 73 -11.90 14.76 -4.62
N ASP A 74 -10.93 14.82 -5.52
CA ASP A 74 -10.99 15.51 -6.81
C ASP A 74 -10.67 14.50 -7.91
N ILE A 75 -11.58 14.35 -8.88
CA ILE A 75 -11.44 13.31 -9.92
C ILE A 75 -10.14 13.48 -10.71
N ALA A 76 -9.84 14.70 -11.17
CA ALA A 76 -8.65 14.95 -11.99
C ALA A 76 -7.36 14.71 -11.22
N SER A 77 -7.25 15.26 -10.01
CA SER A 77 -6.06 15.09 -9.14
C SER A 77 -5.87 13.63 -8.72
N ASN A 78 -6.95 12.94 -8.38
CA ASN A 78 -6.91 11.53 -7.99
C ASN A 78 -6.42 10.65 -9.15
N GLN A 79 -7.01 10.79 -10.32
CA GLN A 79 -6.61 10.01 -11.50
C GLN A 79 -5.17 10.32 -11.93
N HIS A 80 -4.78 11.59 -11.92
CA HIS A 80 -3.42 11.99 -12.26
C HIS A 80 -2.39 11.37 -11.31
N GLY A 81 -2.63 11.41 -10.01
CA GLY A 81 -1.75 10.80 -9.00
C GLY A 81 -1.63 9.29 -9.17
N TRP A 82 -2.73 8.60 -9.44
CA TRP A 82 -2.72 7.16 -9.68
C TRP A 82 -2.00 6.79 -10.98
N GLN A 83 -2.24 7.53 -12.06
CA GLN A 83 -1.54 7.33 -13.33
C GLN A 83 -0.03 7.57 -13.19
N TRP A 84 0.36 8.61 -12.47
CA TRP A 84 1.77 8.88 -12.20
C TRP A 84 2.43 7.73 -11.45
N THR A 85 1.77 7.21 -10.43
CA THR A 85 2.26 6.04 -9.65
C THR A 85 2.37 4.80 -10.53
N ALA A 86 1.43 4.61 -11.45
CA ALA A 86 1.44 3.50 -12.40
C ALA A 86 2.51 3.65 -13.51
N GLY A 87 3.14 4.82 -13.63
CA GLY A 87 4.10 5.12 -14.69
C GLY A 87 3.46 5.38 -16.05
N SER A 88 2.16 5.66 -16.09
CA SER A 88 1.38 5.91 -17.32
C SER A 88 0.90 7.36 -17.46
N GLY A 89 1.30 8.25 -16.54
CA GLY A 89 0.93 9.65 -16.58
C GLY A 89 1.75 10.47 -17.56
N THR A 90 1.29 11.73 -17.81
CA THR A 90 1.91 12.67 -18.74
C THR A 90 3.30 13.13 -18.30
N ASP A 91 3.55 13.17 -17.00
CA ASP A 91 4.87 13.47 -16.42
C ASP A 91 5.59 12.16 -16.10
N ALA A 92 6.08 11.49 -17.14
CA ALA A 92 6.81 10.25 -16.97
C ALA A 92 8.06 10.49 -16.12
N SER A 93 8.08 9.94 -14.91
CA SER A 93 9.32 9.86 -14.13
C SER A 93 10.35 9.07 -14.95
N PRO A 94 11.58 9.56 -15.11
CA PRO A 94 12.62 8.81 -15.80
C PRO A 94 12.96 7.49 -15.09
N PHE A 95 12.53 7.36 -13.83
CA PHE A 95 12.77 6.18 -13.00
C PHE A 95 11.45 5.60 -12.50
N TYR A 96 11.19 4.34 -12.82
CA TYR A 96 10.08 3.58 -12.25
C TYR A 96 10.39 3.25 -10.80
N ARG A 97 9.74 3.98 -9.89
CA ARG A 97 10.01 3.86 -8.46
C ARG A 97 9.03 2.87 -7.81
N VAL A 98 9.57 1.85 -7.16
CA VAL A 98 8.83 0.95 -6.28
C VAL A 98 9.12 1.33 -4.84
N PHE A 99 8.10 1.79 -4.11
CA PHE A 99 8.25 2.11 -2.69
C PHE A 99 8.33 0.82 -1.86
N ASN A 100 9.30 0.75 -0.96
CA ASN A 100 9.34 -0.31 0.04
C ASN A 100 8.38 0.05 1.19
N PRO A 101 7.27 -0.68 1.38
CA PRO A 101 6.27 -0.32 2.39
C PRO A 101 6.79 -0.42 3.82
N ILE A 102 7.82 -1.21 4.06
CA ILE A 102 8.44 -1.37 5.39
C ILE A 102 9.34 -0.17 5.69
N THR A 103 10.30 0.12 4.81
CA THR A 103 11.24 1.24 5.02
C THR A 103 10.55 2.59 5.00
N GLN A 104 9.50 2.75 4.20
CA GLN A 104 8.69 3.97 4.21
C GLN A 104 7.98 4.16 5.57
N GLY A 105 7.43 3.09 6.13
CA GLY A 105 6.85 3.12 7.46
C GLY A 105 7.86 3.49 8.54
N GLU A 106 9.00 2.84 8.56
CA GLU A 106 10.08 3.13 9.53
C GLU A 106 10.59 4.57 9.43
N LYS A 107 10.65 5.12 8.21
CA LYS A 107 11.11 6.49 7.96
C LYS A 107 10.09 7.54 8.42
N PHE A 108 8.82 7.36 8.11
CA PHE A 108 7.77 8.37 8.35
C PHE A 108 7.02 8.18 9.67
N ASP A 109 7.17 7.03 10.29
CA ASP A 109 6.57 6.67 11.59
C ASP A 109 7.59 5.90 12.45
N PRO A 110 8.76 6.52 12.76
CA PRO A 110 9.85 5.79 13.43
C PRO A 110 9.49 5.23 14.81
N ASP A 111 8.54 5.87 15.49
CA ASP A 111 8.12 5.46 16.84
C ASP A 111 6.88 4.56 16.84
N GLY A 112 6.34 4.21 15.68
CA GLY A 112 5.17 3.35 15.56
C GLY A 112 3.85 3.96 16.03
N GLU A 113 3.80 5.27 16.26
CA GLU A 113 2.59 5.95 16.75
C GLU A 113 1.42 5.86 15.77
N TYR A 114 1.71 6.03 14.49
CA TYR A 114 0.72 5.92 13.42
C TYR A 114 0.16 4.50 13.33
N ILE A 115 1.04 3.49 13.40
CA ILE A 115 0.64 2.07 13.42
C ILE A 115 -0.24 1.79 14.64
N HIS A 116 0.17 2.22 15.84
CA HIS A 116 -0.59 2.00 17.05
C HIS A 116 -1.97 2.65 17.00
N ARG A 117 -2.08 3.80 16.35
CA ARG A 117 -3.35 4.53 16.26
C ARG A 117 -4.40 3.76 15.44
N TYR A 118 -4.01 3.17 14.30
CA TYR A 118 -4.94 2.56 13.36
C TYR A 118 -4.97 1.04 13.38
N ILE A 119 -3.99 0.40 14.01
CA ILE A 119 -3.88 -1.07 14.06
C ILE A 119 -3.84 -1.54 15.52
N PRO A 120 -5.01 -1.76 16.15
CA PRO A 120 -5.07 -2.24 17.54
C PRO A 120 -4.33 -3.54 17.75
N GLU A 121 -4.31 -4.43 16.75
CA GLU A 121 -3.66 -5.73 16.79
C GLU A 121 -2.12 -5.65 16.96
N LEU A 122 -1.52 -4.47 16.77
CA LEU A 122 -0.07 -4.25 16.90
C LEU A 122 0.34 -3.35 18.07
N ARG A 123 -0.62 -2.92 18.90
CA ARG A 123 -0.35 -2.02 20.03
C ARG A 123 0.56 -2.61 21.10
N HIS A 124 0.63 -3.94 21.18
CA HIS A 124 1.52 -4.65 22.10
C HIS A 124 2.99 -4.61 21.68
N LEU A 125 3.29 -4.24 20.44
CA LEU A 125 4.66 -4.10 19.94
C LEU A 125 5.13 -2.65 20.12
N PRO A 126 6.12 -2.37 21.00
CA PRO A 126 6.52 -1.01 21.30
C PRO A 126 7.35 -0.39 20.17
N GLY A 127 7.13 0.91 19.92
CA GLY A 127 7.96 1.71 19.01
C GLY A 127 8.05 1.16 17.60
N ALA A 128 9.24 1.16 17.06
CA ALA A 128 9.53 0.69 15.71
C ALA A 128 9.23 -0.80 15.47
N LYS A 129 9.12 -1.59 16.51
CA LYS A 129 8.77 -3.02 16.40
C LYS A 129 7.38 -3.24 15.81
N ALA A 130 6.49 -2.28 15.93
CA ALA A 130 5.16 -2.34 15.33
C ALA A 130 5.20 -2.41 13.79
N HIS A 131 6.28 -1.96 13.15
CA HIS A 131 6.47 -2.07 11.70
C HIS A 131 6.91 -3.46 11.25
N LEU A 132 7.40 -4.29 12.15
CA LEU A 132 8.05 -5.58 11.86
C LEU A 132 7.46 -6.70 12.74
N PRO A 133 6.13 -6.96 12.68
CA PRO A 133 5.50 -7.96 13.55
C PRO A 133 6.07 -9.37 13.36
N TRP A 134 6.56 -9.69 12.16
CA TRP A 134 7.20 -10.98 11.86
C TRP A 134 8.55 -11.19 12.56
N GLU A 135 9.19 -10.15 13.08
CA GLU A 135 10.45 -10.23 13.83
C GLU A 135 10.23 -10.39 15.34
N SER A 136 9.00 -10.35 15.81
CA SER A 136 8.66 -10.49 17.22
C SER A 136 7.96 -11.82 17.50
N ASP A 137 8.30 -12.49 18.60
CA ASP A 137 7.70 -13.77 18.98
C ASP A 137 6.18 -13.70 19.13
N PHE A 138 5.67 -12.55 19.58
CA PHE A 138 4.25 -12.32 19.80
C PHE A 138 3.64 -11.33 18.79
N GLY A 139 4.30 -11.12 17.64
CA GLY A 139 3.84 -10.15 16.64
C GLY A 139 2.42 -10.39 16.15
N TYR A 140 2.03 -11.64 16.02
CA TYR A 140 0.70 -12.04 15.53
C TYR A 140 -0.27 -12.49 16.64
N ALA A 141 0.08 -12.26 17.90
CA ALA A 141 -0.71 -12.76 19.05
C ALA A 141 -2.14 -12.21 19.11
N HIS A 142 -2.38 -11.03 18.55
CA HIS A 142 -3.70 -10.38 18.57
C HIS A 142 -4.41 -10.39 17.21
N GLY A 143 -4.04 -11.31 16.32
CA GLY A 143 -4.76 -11.56 15.08
C GLY A 143 -4.42 -10.66 13.90
N TYR A 144 -3.28 -9.95 13.94
CA TYR A 144 -2.81 -9.23 12.77
C TYR A 144 -2.50 -10.21 11.64
N PRO A 145 -2.93 -9.94 10.38
CA PRO A 145 -2.71 -10.87 9.28
C PRO A 145 -1.23 -10.93 8.87
N LYS A 146 -0.84 -12.09 8.34
CA LYS A 146 0.47 -12.24 7.71
C LYS A 146 0.50 -11.52 6.36
N GLN A 147 1.69 -11.20 5.87
CA GLN A 147 1.90 -10.59 4.56
C GLN A 147 1.23 -11.43 3.46
N ILE A 148 0.38 -10.79 2.65
CA ILE A 148 -0.32 -11.48 1.54
C ILE A 148 0.58 -11.70 0.34
N VAL A 149 1.67 -10.94 0.21
CA VAL A 149 2.71 -11.09 -0.82
C VAL A 149 4.08 -10.80 -0.21
N ASP A 150 5.13 -11.28 -0.85
CA ASP A 150 6.51 -10.95 -0.50
C ASP A 150 6.97 -9.75 -1.35
N HIS A 151 7.15 -8.59 -0.71
CA HIS A 151 7.56 -7.36 -1.39
C HIS A 151 8.86 -7.52 -2.17
N SER A 152 9.84 -8.26 -1.66
CA SER A 152 11.13 -8.43 -2.34
C SER A 152 10.99 -9.15 -3.68
N ILE A 153 10.09 -10.11 -3.76
CA ILE A 153 9.76 -10.86 -4.98
C ILE A 153 8.96 -9.98 -5.94
N GLU A 154 7.90 -9.35 -5.43
CA GLU A 154 6.99 -8.56 -6.26
C GLU A 154 7.65 -7.29 -6.80
N ARG A 155 8.58 -6.71 -6.06
CA ARG A 155 9.39 -5.58 -6.53
C ARG A 155 10.19 -5.94 -7.79
N VAL A 156 10.86 -7.07 -7.78
CA VAL A 156 11.65 -7.54 -8.94
C VAL A 156 10.72 -7.75 -10.14
N ARG A 157 9.60 -8.42 -9.92
CA ARG A 157 8.59 -8.65 -10.96
C ARG A 157 8.07 -7.33 -11.55
N ALA A 158 7.77 -6.34 -10.73
CA ALA A 158 7.30 -5.04 -11.20
C ALA A 158 8.34 -4.33 -12.09
N LEU A 159 9.60 -4.38 -11.73
CA LEU A 159 10.69 -3.80 -12.51
C LEU A 159 10.88 -4.51 -13.85
N GLU A 160 10.82 -5.84 -13.86
CA GLU A 160 10.91 -6.64 -15.10
C GLU A 160 9.74 -6.35 -16.05
N ASP A 161 8.53 -6.27 -15.53
CA ASP A 161 7.34 -5.95 -16.31
C ASP A 161 7.40 -4.52 -16.88
N TRP A 162 7.94 -3.58 -16.12
CA TRP A 162 8.17 -2.22 -16.59
C TRP A 162 9.15 -2.18 -17.77
N GLU A 163 10.25 -2.91 -17.67
CA GLU A 163 11.26 -2.99 -18.75
C GLU A 163 10.67 -3.58 -20.03
N LYS A 164 9.82 -4.61 -19.92
CA LYS A 164 9.14 -5.22 -21.08
C LYS A 164 8.22 -4.25 -21.80
N VAL A 165 7.54 -3.38 -21.05
CA VAL A 165 6.60 -2.39 -21.63
C VAL A 165 7.35 -1.22 -22.27
N ARG A 166 8.53 -0.89 -21.75
CA ARG A 166 9.34 0.22 -22.26
C ARG A 166 10.07 -0.11 -23.58
N ASN A 167 10.38 -1.37 -23.81
CA ASN A 167 11.05 -1.85 -25.02
C ASN A 167 10.03 -2.27 -26.08
#